data_563f69573308c153c58205f026e2918a
#
_entry.id   563f69573308c153c58205f026e2918a
#
_cell.length_a   1.000
_cell.length_b   1.000
_cell.length_c   1.000
_cell.angle_alpha   90.00
_cell.angle_beta   90.00
_cell.angle_gamma   90.00
#
_symmetry.space_group_name_H-M   'P 1'
#
loop_
_entity.id
_entity.type
_entity.pdbx_description
1 polymer ?
#
loop_
_entity_poly.entity_id
_entity_poly.type
_entity_poly.pdbx_seq_one_letter_code
_entity_poly.pdbx_strand_id
1 'polypeptide(L)'
;MARLKPLSGFPEFLPQGQMVENHVMHILEQTFELHGFAPIHTRAVETMESLTRKGEIDKEVYVVNRLHAEPGEMPNPNDHLGLHFDLTVPFARYVLENSGHLSFPFRRYQIQKVWRGERPQEGRYREFTQADIDIVGSETLAEHHDIEAPLVMLEALERLHTELGFPTVTMHVNNRKLSEGFYRGLGIEEPAAVLQRVDRYDKICLLYTSPSPRD
;
A
#
# COMPACT_ATOMS: atom_id res chain seq x y z
N MET A 1 -36.63 17.05 5.14
CA MET A 1 -35.33 16.59 5.70
C MET A 1 -34.32 16.51 4.58
N ALA A 2 -33.15 17.13 4.74
CA ALA A 2 -32.07 17.00 3.77
C ALA A 2 -31.62 15.53 3.71
N ARG A 3 -31.60 14.95 2.52
CA ARG A 3 -31.14 13.57 2.32
C ARG A 3 -29.62 13.53 2.61
N LEU A 4 -29.20 12.75 3.60
CA LEU A 4 -27.79 12.50 3.88
C LEU A 4 -27.16 11.86 2.63
N LYS A 5 -26.06 12.44 2.18
CA LYS A 5 -25.30 11.89 1.04
C LYS A 5 -24.08 11.15 1.60
N PRO A 6 -23.78 9.94 1.08
CA PRO A 6 -22.56 9.24 1.46
C PRO A 6 -21.32 10.06 1.04
N LEU A 7 -20.26 9.95 1.83
CA LEU A 7 -18.99 10.61 1.54
C LEU A 7 -18.26 9.85 0.42
N SER A 8 -17.95 10.57 -0.67
CA SER A 8 -17.34 9.94 -1.86
C SER A 8 -15.96 9.36 -1.54
N GLY A 9 -15.77 8.07 -1.83
CA GLY A 9 -14.52 7.35 -1.61
C GLY A 9 -14.35 6.78 -0.20
N PHE A 10 -15.36 6.92 0.66
CA PHE A 10 -15.37 6.35 2.01
C PHE A 10 -16.54 5.34 2.10
N PRO A 11 -16.29 4.07 1.72
CA PRO A 11 -17.34 3.05 1.71
C PRO A 11 -17.75 2.67 3.14
N GLU A 12 -19.05 2.46 3.32
CA GLU A 12 -19.62 1.87 4.51
C GLU A 12 -20.41 0.64 4.10
N PHE A 13 -20.09 -0.50 4.70
CA PHE A 13 -20.78 -1.75 4.40
C PHE A 13 -22.02 -1.93 5.28
N LEU A 14 -23.07 -2.48 4.68
CA LEU A 14 -24.17 -3.04 5.46
C LEU A 14 -23.69 -4.30 6.20
N PRO A 15 -24.42 -4.78 7.23
CA PRO A 15 -23.98 -5.90 8.06
C PRO A 15 -23.53 -7.14 7.28
N GLN A 16 -24.22 -7.48 6.19
CA GLN A 16 -23.84 -8.63 5.35
C GLN A 16 -22.50 -8.41 4.63
N GLY A 17 -22.28 -7.21 4.07
CA GLY A 17 -21.00 -6.86 3.46
C GLY A 17 -19.86 -6.83 4.48
N GLN A 18 -20.13 -6.30 5.69
CA GLN A 18 -19.16 -6.28 6.77
C GLN A 18 -18.78 -7.71 7.24
N MET A 19 -19.73 -8.65 7.25
CA MET A 19 -19.44 -10.06 7.55
C MET A 19 -18.49 -10.66 6.51
N VAL A 20 -18.66 -10.33 5.24
CA VAL A 20 -17.76 -10.80 4.17
C VAL A 20 -16.37 -10.17 4.35
N GLU A 21 -16.26 -8.86 4.59
CA GLU A 21 -14.96 -8.21 4.85
C GLU A 21 -14.25 -8.86 6.04
N ASN A 22 -14.96 -9.09 7.14
CA ASN A 22 -14.39 -9.75 8.31
C ASN A 22 -13.90 -11.17 8.01
N HIS A 23 -14.64 -11.92 7.19
CA HIS A 23 -14.23 -13.27 6.81
C HIS A 23 -12.98 -13.25 5.92
N VAL A 24 -12.91 -12.30 4.97
CA VAL A 24 -11.69 -12.09 4.17
C VAL A 24 -10.49 -11.81 5.07
N MET A 25 -10.63 -10.87 6.00
CA MET A 25 -9.54 -10.54 6.94
C MET A 25 -9.12 -11.76 7.75
N HIS A 26 -10.06 -12.55 8.24
CA HIS A 26 -9.77 -13.75 9.02
C HIS A 26 -8.97 -14.81 8.23
N ILE A 27 -9.31 -15.04 6.96
CA ILE A 27 -8.55 -15.94 6.08
C ILE A 27 -7.11 -15.45 5.90
N LEU A 28 -6.93 -14.14 5.68
CA LEU A 28 -5.62 -13.53 5.54
C LEU A 28 -4.79 -13.67 6.83
N GLU A 29 -5.36 -13.31 7.98
CA GLU A 29 -4.73 -13.45 9.30
C GLU A 29 -4.27 -14.86 9.57
N GLN A 30 -5.17 -15.84 9.43
CA GLN A 30 -4.84 -17.26 9.61
C GLN A 30 -3.70 -17.71 8.72
N THR A 31 -3.72 -17.31 7.43
CA THR A 31 -2.66 -17.69 6.49
C THR A 31 -1.32 -17.09 6.91
N PHE A 32 -1.29 -15.82 7.27
CA PHE A 32 -0.07 -15.14 7.69
C PHE A 32 0.50 -15.72 9.00
N GLU A 33 -0.35 -16.04 9.96
CA GLU A 33 0.04 -16.68 11.23
C GLU A 33 0.61 -18.09 11.03
N LEU A 34 0.03 -18.89 10.12
CA LEU A 34 0.57 -20.21 9.75
C LEU A 34 2.00 -20.12 9.20
N HIS A 35 2.33 -19.03 8.53
CA HIS A 35 3.69 -18.76 8.04
C HIS A 35 4.58 -18.01 9.05
N GLY A 36 4.16 -17.89 10.30
CA GLY A 36 4.95 -17.30 11.38
C GLY A 36 5.06 -15.78 11.34
N PHE A 37 4.14 -15.09 10.68
CA PHE A 37 4.04 -13.63 10.77
C PHE A 37 3.27 -13.22 12.02
N ALA A 38 3.81 -12.27 12.77
CA ALA A 38 3.18 -11.74 13.98
C ALA A 38 2.29 -10.54 13.65
N PRO A 39 1.11 -10.41 14.27
CA PRO A 39 0.24 -9.25 14.10
C PRO A 39 0.86 -8.01 14.71
N ILE A 40 0.80 -6.88 14.00
CA ILE A 40 1.05 -5.56 14.57
C ILE A 40 -0.02 -4.57 14.11
N HIS A 41 -0.24 -3.55 14.94
CA HIS A 41 -0.98 -2.36 14.57
C HIS A 41 -0.15 -1.12 14.88
N THR A 42 -0.10 -0.18 13.95
CA THR A 42 0.53 1.11 14.15
C THR A 42 -0.54 2.18 14.35
N ARG A 43 -0.15 3.33 14.87
CA ARG A 43 -1.06 4.48 14.96
C ARG A 43 -1.45 4.95 13.56
N ALA A 44 -2.71 5.38 13.41
CA ALA A 44 -3.23 5.88 12.13
C ALA A 44 -2.68 7.27 11.76
N VAL A 45 -2.22 8.01 12.76
CA VAL A 45 -1.72 9.38 12.62
C VAL A 45 -0.21 9.39 12.76
N GLU A 46 0.47 10.01 11.78
CA GLU A 46 1.92 10.20 11.73
C GLU A 46 2.25 11.69 11.57
N THR A 47 3.50 12.07 11.86
CA THR A 47 3.96 13.42 11.54
C THR A 47 4.08 13.61 10.04
N MET A 48 3.74 14.81 9.54
CA MET A 48 3.88 15.12 8.11
C MET A 48 5.32 14.92 7.62
N GLU A 49 6.31 15.22 8.44
CA GLU A 49 7.73 14.97 8.14
C GLU A 49 7.98 13.48 7.82
N SER A 50 7.41 12.57 8.62
CA SER A 50 7.55 11.12 8.39
C SER A 50 6.86 10.69 7.10
N LEU A 51 5.67 11.22 6.83
CA LEU A 51 4.87 10.85 5.67
C LEU A 51 5.46 11.36 4.35
N THR A 52 6.05 12.55 4.34
CA THR A 52 6.55 13.20 3.12
C THR A 52 8.02 12.91 2.81
N ARG A 53 8.69 12.16 3.67
CA ARG A 53 10.13 11.86 3.54
C ARG A 53 10.53 11.18 2.21
N LYS A 54 9.60 10.52 1.52
CA LYS A 54 9.80 9.92 0.20
C LYS A 54 9.56 10.89 -0.99
N GLY A 55 9.15 12.12 -0.74
CA GLY A 55 9.18 13.25 -1.71
C GLY A 55 8.11 13.26 -2.81
N GLU A 56 7.32 12.23 -3.04
CA GLU A 56 6.36 12.17 -4.15
C GLU A 56 4.88 12.15 -3.72
N ILE A 57 4.59 12.14 -2.43
CA ILE A 57 3.26 11.75 -1.90
C ILE A 57 2.48 12.93 -1.30
N ASP A 58 3.01 14.13 -1.29
CA ASP A 58 2.45 15.31 -0.63
C ASP A 58 0.99 15.61 -0.99
N LYS A 59 0.56 15.25 -2.19
CA LYS A 59 -0.79 15.56 -2.69
C LYS A 59 -1.85 14.57 -2.25
N GLU A 60 -1.46 13.45 -1.66
CA GLU A 60 -2.36 12.34 -1.34
C GLU A 60 -2.60 12.15 0.15
N VAL A 61 -1.89 12.90 1.01
CA VAL A 61 -1.98 12.79 2.46
C VAL A 61 -3.12 13.65 3.01
N TYR A 62 -3.96 13.06 3.84
CA TYR A 62 -4.94 13.79 4.63
C TYR A 62 -4.30 14.42 5.84
N VAL A 63 -4.40 15.75 5.97
CA VAL A 63 -3.90 16.50 7.13
C VAL A 63 -4.93 16.45 8.26
N VAL A 64 -4.46 16.20 9.47
CA VAL A 64 -5.28 16.17 10.69
C VAL A 64 -5.01 17.44 11.51
N ASN A 65 -6.05 18.23 11.73
CA ASN A 65 -5.99 19.43 12.55
C ASN A 65 -6.96 19.33 13.72
N ARG A 66 -6.63 19.97 14.85
CA ARG A 66 -7.58 20.16 15.94
C ARG A 66 -8.66 21.18 15.52
N LEU A 67 -9.91 20.94 15.89
CA LEU A 67 -11.03 21.84 15.55
C LEU A 67 -10.85 23.25 16.16
N HIS A 68 -10.24 23.34 17.34
CA HIS A 68 -9.98 24.58 18.06
C HIS A 68 -8.46 24.82 18.16
N ALA A 69 -7.79 25.05 17.04
CA ALA A 69 -6.47 25.65 17.03
C ALA A 69 -6.62 27.17 17.22
N GLU A 70 -5.91 27.78 18.15
CA GLU A 70 -5.98 29.25 18.33
C GLU A 70 -5.46 29.97 17.08
N PRO A 71 -6.16 30.99 16.57
CA PRO A 71 -5.71 31.74 15.42
C PRO A 71 -4.38 32.46 15.76
N GLY A 72 -3.30 32.08 15.10
CA GLY A 72 -1.98 32.72 15.26
C GLY A 72 -0.95 31.90 16.04
N GLU A 73 -1.31 30.79 16.60
CA GLU A 73 -0.35 29.82 17.11
C GLU A 73 0.40 29.19 15.91
N MET A 74 1.70 29.50 15.78
CA MET A 74 2.55 28.82 14.81
C MET A 74 2.58 27.34 15.20
N PRO A 75 2.04 26.43 14.38
CA PRO A 75 2.05 25.02 14.77
C PRO A 75 3.49 24.58 14.97
N ASN A 76 3.77 23.97 16.11
CA ASN A 76 5.02 23.25 16.29
C ASN A 76 5.15 22.25 15.12
N PRO A 77 6.31 22.11 14.47
CA PRO A 77 6.48 21.12 13.40
C PRO A 77 5.99 19.72 13.74
N ASN A 78 6.01 19.35 15.01
CA ASN A 78 5.47 18.09 15.54
C ASN A 78 3.92 18.06 15.60
N ASP A 79 3.24 19.18 15.42
CA ASP A 79 1.78 19.28 15.44
C ASP A 79 1.18 19.16 14.01
N HIS A 80 2.01 19.16 12.98
CA HIS A 80 1.59 18.84 11.63
C HIS A 80 1.42 17.33 11.47
N LEU A 81 0.19 16.89 11.62
CA LEU A 81 -0.16 15.47 11.59
C LEU A 81 -0.93 15.13 10.32
N GLY A 82 -0.77 13.91 9.84
CA GLY A 82 -1.53 13.37 8.72
C GLY A 82 -1.96 11.94 8.98
N LEU A 83 -2.99 11.51 8.25
CA LEU A 83 -3.37 10.10 8.22
C LEU A 83 -2.38 9.32 7.36
N HIS A 84 -1.98 8.15 7.79
CA HIS A 84 -1.09 7.32 6.99
C HIS A 84 -1.79 6.85 5.69
N PHE A 85 -1.08 6.95 4.58
CA PHE A 85 -1.57 6.56 3.25
C PHE A 85 -1.17 5.14 2.84
N ASP A 86 -0.22 4.54 3.56
CA ASP A 86 0.20 3.14 3.48
C ASP A 86 0.61 2.64 4.87
N LEU A 87 0.98 1.36 4.96
CA LEU A 87 1.45 0.76 6.21
C LEU A 87 2.98 0.67 6.29
N THR A 88 3.70 0.99 5.21
CA THR A 88 5.17 0.84 5.10
C THR A 88 5.89 1.89 5.94
N VAL A 89 5.49 3.16 5.83
CA VAL A 89 6.13 4.26 6.58
C VAL A 89 5.90 4.11 8.09
N PRO A 90 4.67 3.89 8.58
CA PRO A 90 4.42 3.60 9.98
C PRO A 90 5.18 2.38 10.50
N PHE A 91 5.30 1.34 9.67
CA PHE A 91 6.04 0.14 10.01
C PHE A 91 7.55 0.40 10.15
N ALA A 92 8.16 1.11 9.21
CA ALA A 92 9.57 1.46 9.28
C ALA A 92 9.90 2.24 10.58
N ARG A 93 9.06 3.21 10.96
CA ARG A 93 9.17 3.91 12.24
C ARG A 93 9.02 2.94 13.42
N TYR A 94 8.00 2.06 13.39
CA TYR A 94 7.75 1.08 14.45
C TYR A 94 8.98 0.19 14.69
N VAL A 95 9.62 -0.31 13.62
CA VAL A 95 10.83 -1.12 13.72
C VAL A 95 11.98 -0.32 14.37
N LEU A 96 12.18 0.93 13.94
CA LEU A 96 13.24 1.78 14.50
C LEU A 96 13.01 2.07 15.99
N GLU A 97 11.79 2.40 16.38
CA GLU A 97 11.42 2.69 17.78
C GLU A 97 11.53 1.47 18.70
N ASN A 98 11.30 0.27 18.16
CA ASN A 98 11.23 -0.97 18.94
C ASN A 98 12.37 -1.97 18.65
N SER A 99 13.40 -1.57 17.91
CA SER A 99 14.45 -2.48 17.44
C SER A 99 15.11 -3.29 18.55
N GLY A 100 15.26 -2.73 19.76
CA GLY A 100 15.81 -3.41 20.94
C GLY A 100 14.89 -4.47 21.55
N HIS A 101 13.64 -4.53 21.14
CA HIS A 101 12.62 -5.48 21.63
C HIS A 101 12.18 -6.49 20.57
N LEU A 102 12.62 -6.34 19.32
CA LEU A 102 12.26 -7.19 18.21
C LEU A 102 13.33 -8.26 17.98
N SER A 103 12.89 -9.48 17.68
CA SER A 103 13.76 -10.57 17.23
C SER A 103 13.85 -10.53 15.69
N PHE A 104 15.06 -10.56 15.14
CA PHE A 104 15.31 -10.55 13.71
C PHE A 104 15.72 -11.93 13.18
N PRO A 105 15.30 -12.32 11.94
CA PRO A 105 14.44 -11.55 11.05
C PRO A 105 13.05 -11.37 11.63
N PHE A 106 12.58 -10.11 11.69
CA PHE A 106 11.25 -9.78 12.18
C PHE A 106 10.23 -9.96 11.07
N ARG A 107 9.25 -10.81 11.32
CA ARG A 107 8.18 -11.17 10.40
C ARG A 107 6.87 -10.61 10.94
N ARG A 108 6.24 -9.72 10.21
CA ARG A 108 4.98 -9.12 10.66
C ARG A 108 3.90 -9.17 9.60
N TYR A 109 2.65 -9.22 10.00
CA TYR A 109 1.54 -8.81 9.17
C TYR A 109 0.79 -7.65 9.81
N GLN A 110 0.12 -6.88 8.98
CA GLN A 110 -0.73 -5.76 9.41
C GLN A 110 -1.91 -5.63 8.46
N ILE A 111 -3.12 -5.65 9.02
CA ILE A 111 -4.36 -5.42 8.28
C ILE A 111 -5.02 -4.20 8.92
N GLN A 112 -5.01 -3.07 8.22
CA GLN A 112 -5.46 -1.80 8.78
C GLN A 112 -5.97 -0.86 7.70
N LYS A 113 -6.85 0.07 8.08
CA LYS A 113 -7.32 1.15 7.21
C LYS A 113 -6.18 2.09 6.85
N VAL A 114 -6.18 2.53 5.60
CA VAL A 114 -5.30 3.58 5.07
C VAL A 114 -6.13 4.62 4.32
N TRP A 115 -5.58 5.82 4.17
CA TRP A 115 -6.30 6.96 3.58
C TRP A 115 -5.48 7.61 2.48
N ARG A 116 -6.09 7.72 1.28
CA ARG A 116 -5.46 8.35 0.11
C ARG A 116 -6.35 9.45 -0.47
N GLY A 117 -5.78 10.65 -0.64
CA GLY A 117 -6.47 11.82 -1.18
C GLY A 117 -6.78 11.75 -2.68
N GLU A 118 -6.53 10.62 -3.32
CA GLU A 118 -6.77 10.38 -4.75
C GLU A 118 -8.24 10.59 -5.16
N ARG A 119 -8.44 10.82 -6.46
CA ARG A 119 -9.79 10.87 -7.02
C ARG A 119 -10.42 9.48 -6.97
N PRO A 120 -11.58 9.31 -6.30
CA PRO A 120 -12.25 8.03 -6.25
C PRO A 120 -12.70 7.56 -7.63
N GLN A 121 -12.55 6.27 -7.90
CA GLN A 121 -13.06 5.62 -9.10
C GLN A 121 -13.37 4.16 -8.75
N GLU A 122 -13.92 3.40 -9.69
CA GLU A 122 -14.23 1.99 -9.46
C GLU A 122 -12.97 1.22 -9.04
N GLY A 123 -13.05 0.49 -7.91
CA GLY A 123 -11.91 -0.22 -7.31
C GLY A 123 -10.87 0.66 -6.62
N ARG A 124 -11.06 2.00 -6.58
CA ARG A 124 -10.17 2.92 -5.84
C ARG A 124 -10.97 3.78 -4.88
N TYR A 125 -10.71 3.56 -3.61
CA TYR A 125 -11.33 4.29 -2.51
C TYR A 125 -10.32 5.22 -1.84
N ARG A 126 -10.85 6.21 -1.11
CA ARG A 126 -10.06 7.11 -0.28
C ARG A 126 -9.76 6.53 1.08
N GLU A 127 -10.64 5.67 1.56
CA GLU A 127 -10.44 4.84 2.75
C GLU A 127 -10.64 3.38 2.34
N PHE A 128 -9.64 2.54 2.63
CA PHE A 128 -9.72 1.12 2.37
C PHE A 128 -8.81 0.34 3.32
N THR A 129 -9.06 -0.96 3.43
CA THR A 129 -8.22 -1.86 4.23
C THR A 129 -7.05 -2.35 3.38
N GLN A 130 -5.83 -2.16 3.88
CA GLN A 130 -4.60 -2.70 3.31
C GLN A 130 -4.13 -3.87 4.18
N ALA A 131 -3.69 -4.94 3.54
CA ALA A 131 -3.13 -6.12 4.19
C ALA A 131 -1.70 -6.32 3.69
N ASP A 132 -0.74 -6.17 4.59
CA ASP A 132 0.69 -6.25 4.28
C ASP A 132 1.35 -7.33 5.10
N ILE A 133 2.33 -8.01 4.49
CA ILE A 133 3.32 -8.84 5.18
C ILE A 133 4.71 -8.32 4.87
N ASP A 134 5.57 -8.28 5.87
CA ASP A 134 6.97 -7.86 5.72
C ASP A 134 7.90 -8.73 6.54
N ILE A 135 9.12 -8.87 6.03
CA ILE A 135 10.23 -9.54 6.70
C ILE A 135 11.41 -8.57 6.73
N VAL A 136 11.88 -8.25 7.92
CA VAL A 136 12.98 -7.29 8.11
C VAL A 136 14.15 -7.97 8.77
N GLY A 137 15.33 -7.90 8.16
CA GLY A 137 16.60 -8.32 8.73
C GLY A 137 17.27 -7.17 9.51
N SER A 138 18.15 -7.50 10.44
CA SER A 138 18.96 -6.50 11.17
C SER A 138 20.16 -6.03 10.35
N GLU A 139 20.97 -6.95 9.82
CA GLU A 139 22.17 -6.66 9.01
C GLU A 139 22.01 -7.23 7.61
N THR A 140 21.57 -8.45 7.52
CA THR A 140 21.34 -9.16 6.25
C THR A 140 19.96 -9.81 6.25
N LEU A 141 19.42 -10.00 5.07
CA LEU A 141 18.20 -10.76 4.86
C LEU A 141 18.48 -11.79 3.77
N ALA A 142 18.10 -13.05 4.01
CA ALA A 142 18.32 -14.11 3.06
C ALA A 142 17.44 -13.95 1.82
N GLU A 143 17.98 -14.19 0.63
CA GLU A 143 17.29 -13.96 -0.66
C GLU A 143 16.00 -14.79 -0.83
N HIS A 144 15.90 -15.93 -0.15
CA HIS A 144 14.68 -16.75 -0.24
C HIS A 144 13.42 -16.04 0.25
N HIS A 145 13.53 -15.02 1.09
CA HIS A 145 12.38 -14.24 1.55
C HIS A 145 11.72 -13.44 0.43
N ASP A 146 12.46 -13.08 -0.64
CA ASP A 146 11.89 -12.45 -1.83
C ASP A 146 10.94 -13.39 -2.59
N ILE A 147 11.12 -14.70 -2.41
CA ILE A 147 10.26 -15.75 -2.99
C ILE A 147 9.15 -16.12 -2.00
N GLU A 148 9.48 -16.22 -0.73
CA GLU A 148 8.54 -16.64 0.32
C GLU A 148 7.34 -15.70 0.45
N ALA A 149 7.58 -14.39 0.55
CA ALA A 149 6.49 -13.43 0.73
C ALA A 149 5.44 -13.46 -0.39
N PRO A 150 5.80 -13.47 -1.69
CA PRO A 150 4.84 -13.68 -2.77
C PRO A 150 4.09 -15.01 -2.71
N LEU A 151 4.74 -16.10 -2.30
CA LEU A 151 4.09 -17.41 -2.17
C LEU A 151 3.04 -17.42 -1.06
N VAL A 152 3.32 -16.80 0.09
CA VAL A 152 2.35 -16.65 1.19
C VAL A 152 1.15 -15.82 0.74
N MET A 153 1.39 -14.73 -0.01
CA MET A 153 0.29 -13.94 -0.57
C MET A 153 -0.54 -14.72 -1.58
N LEU A 154 0.10 -15.53 -2.43
CA LEU A 154 -0.60 -16.38 -3.39
C LEU A 154 -1.48 -17.42 -2.67
N GLU A 155 -0.95 -18.09 -1.64
CA GLU A 155 -1.73 -19.03 -0.83
C GLU A 155 -2.96 -18.36 -0.20
N ALA A 156 -2.78 -17.16 0.35
CA ALA A 156 -3.89 -16.40 0.91
C ALA A 156 -4.97 -16.10 -0.15
N LEU A 157 -4.58 -15.71 -1.36
CA LEU A 157 -5.49 -15.44 -2.47
C LEU A 157 -6.17 -16.72 -2.99
N GLU A 158 -5.48 -17.86 -3.02
CA GLU A 158 -6.05 -19.17 -3.37
C GLU A 158 -7.09 -19.63 -2.33
N ARG A 159 -6.84 -19.36 -1.05
CA ARG A 159 -7.83 -19.62 0.00
C ARG A 159 -9.07 -18.75 -0.18
N LEU A 160 -8.93 -17.46 -0.50
CA LEU A 160 -10.06 -16.60 -0.81
C LEU A 160 -10.86 -17.12 -2.03
N HIS A 161 -10.16 -17.65 -3.04
CA HIS A 161 -10.82 -18.28 -4.18
C HIS A 161 -11.62 -19.51 -3.76
N THR A 162 -11.03 -20.42 -3.00
CA THR A 162 -11.64 -21.69 -2.61
C THR A 162 -12.75 -21.54 -1.58
N GLU A 163 -12.57 -20.66 -0.60
CA GLU A 163 -13.48 -20.51 0.53
C GLU A 163 -14.63 -19.51 0.25
N LEU A 164 -14.38 -18.47 -0.56
CA LEU A 164 -15.32 -17.39 -0.82
C LEU A 164 -15.72 -17.21 -2.29
N GLY A 165 -15.17 -18.02 -3.21
CA GLY A 165 -15.47 -17.93 -4.63
C GLY A 165 -14.88 -16.69 -5.33
N PHE A 166 -13.79 -16.13 -4.82
CA PHE A 166 -13.07 -15.06 -5.51
C PHE A 166 -12.59 -15.55 -6.88
N PRO A 167 -12.42 -14.66 -7.87
CA PRO A 167 -11.84 -15.03 -9.15
C PRO A 167 -10.44 -15.64 -8.98
N THR A 168 -10.05 -16.51 -9.91
CA THR A 168 -8.68 -17.02 -9.95
C THR A 168 -7.68 -15.90 -10.15
N VAL A 169 -6.56 -15.97 -9.43
CA VAL A 169 -5.51 -14.95 -9.45
C VAL A 169 -4.33 -15.41 -10.27
N THR A 170 -3.78 -14.52 -11.10
CA THR A 170 -2.49 -14.73 -11.78
C THR A 170 -1.47 -13.77 -11.18
N MET A 171 -0.42 -14.29 -10.59
CA MET A 171 0.65 -13.48 -10.05
C MET A 171 1.68 -13.15 -11.14
N HIS A 172 1.83 -11.86 -11.43
CA HIS A 172 2.85 -11.36 -12.33
C HIS A 172 4.12 -11.00 -11.54
N VAL A 173 5.20 -11.73 -11.80
CA VAL A 173 6.49 -11.52 -11.13
C VAL A 173 7.45 -10.82 -12.09
N ASN A 174 8.07 -9.74 -11.64
CA ASN A 174 9.06 -9.00 -12.41
C ASN A 174 10.32 -8.72 -11.58
N ASN A 175 11.45 -8.67 -12.27
CA ASN A 175 12.71 -8.23 -11.67
C ASN A 175 13.23 -7.02 -12.45
N ARG A 176 13.32 -5.87 -11.79
CA ARG A 176 13.77 -4.62 -12.43
C ARG A 176 15.17 -4.73 -13.03
N LYS A 177 16.09 -5.44 -12.37
CA LYS A 177 17.45 -5.66 -12.89
C LYS A 177 17.44 -6.41 -14.23
N LEU A 178 16.54 -7.40 -14.36
CA LEU A 178 16.36 -8.15 -15.61
C LEU A 178 15.84 -7.22 -16.72
N SER A 179 14.80 -6.45 -16.42
CA SER A 179 14.21 -5.51 -17.39
C SER A 179 15.20 -4.42 -17.81
N GLU A 180 15.94 -3.82 -16.86
CA GLU A 180 16.97 -2.83 -17.16
C GLU A 180 18.12 -3.44 -17.98
N GLY A 181 18.57 -4.65 -17.61
CA GLY A 181 19.62 -5.38 -18.35
C GLY A 181 19.22 -5.68 -19.78
N PHE A 182 17.95 -6.08 -20.00
CA PHE A 182 17.41 -6.33 -21.33
C PHE A 182 17.44 -5.06 -22.20
N TYR A 183 16.95 -3.94 -21.69
CA TYR A 183 16.95 -2.68 -22.44
C TYR A 183 18.37 -2.15 -22.71
N ARG A 184 19.30 -2.30 -21.77
CA ARG A 184 20.72 -1.97 -21.98
C ARG A 184 21.35 -2.86 -23.04
N GLY A 185 21.00 -4.17 -23.05
CA GLY A 185 21.45 -5.09 -24.10
C GLY A 185 20.95 -4.72 -25.50
N LEU A 186 19.82 -4.01 -25.60
CA LEU A 186 19.33 -3.43 -26.85
C LEU A 186 19.98 -2.08 -27.22
N GLY A 187 20.96 -1.60 -26.46
CA GLY A 187 21.66 -0.33 -26.71
C GLY A 187 20.92 0.90 -26.17
N ILE A 188 19.93 0.73 -25.29
CA ILE A 188 19.22 1.86 -24.68
C ILE A 188 20.03 2.37 -23.49
N GLU A 189 20.52 3.60 -23.58
CA GLU A 189 21.33 4.24 -22.53
C GLU A 189 20.52 4.58 -21.28
N GLU A 190 19.25 4.97 -21.44
CA GLU A 190 18.34 5.40 -20.38
C GLU A 190 17.14 4.43 -20.20
N PRO A 191 17.34 3.22 -19.64
CA PRO A 191 16.25 2.23 -19.47
C PRO A 191 15.09 2.74 -18.60
N ALA A 192 15.36 3.64 -17.64
CA ALA A 192 14.36 4.16 -16.72
C ALA A 192 13.22 4.89 -17.47
N ALA A 193 13.56 5.66 -18.52
CA ALA A 193 12.55 6.37 -19.32
C ALA A 193 11.65 5.40 -20.11
N VAL A 194 12.22 4.28 -20.57
CA VAL A 194 11.48 3.23 -21.28
C VAL A 194 10.56 2.50 -20.31
N LEU A 195 11.07 2.09 -19.15
CA LEU A 195 10.29 1.42 -18.10
C LEU A 195 9.10 2.28 -17.67
N GLN A 196 9.30 3.59 -17.48
CA GLN A 196 8.23 4.52 -17.14
C GLN A 196 7.11 4.60 -18.21
N ARG A 197 7.47 4.43 -19.48
CA ARG A 197 6.49 4.36 -20.57
C ARG A 197 5.77 3.02 -20.60
N VAL A 198 6.49 1.93 -20.37
CA VAL A 198 5.92 0.58 -20.29
C VAL A 198 4.93 0.48 -19.14
N ASP A 199 5.23 1.03 -17.96
CA ASP A 199 4.32 1.06 -16.82
C ASP A 199 3.01 1.82 -17.08
N ARG A 200 3.03 2.69 -18.08
CA ARG A 200 1.83 3.43 -18.51
C ARG A 200 1.06 2.73 -19.64
N TYR A 201 1.63 1.70 -20.24
CA TYR A 201 1.07 1.07 -21.43
C TYR A 201 -0.36 0.57 -21.21
N ASP A 202 -0.62 -0.08 -20.09
CA ASP A 202 -1.96 -0.59 -19.74
C ASP A 202 -2.95 0.52 -19.35
N LYS A 203 -2.44 1.73 -19.06
CA LYS A 203 -3.23 2.89 -18.60
C LYS A 203 -3.54 3.89 -19.71
N ILE A 204 -2.88 3.76 -20.86
CA ILE A 204 -2.98 4.71 -21.96
C ILE A 204 -3.54 3.99 -23.17
N CYS A 205 -4.70 4.44 -23.66
CA CYS A 205 -5.24 3.97 -24.94
C CYS A 205 -4.26 4.31 -26.05
N LEU A 206 -3.83 3.31 -26.82
CA LEU A 206 -2.87 3.47 -27.95
C LEU A 206 -3.27 4.56 -28.97
N LEU A 207 -4.58 4.86 -29.08
CA LEU A 207 -5.11 5.92 -29.94
C LEU A 207 -4.71 7.35 -29.50
N TYR A 208 -4.33 7.54 -28.23
CA TYR A 208 -3.96 8.85 -27.68
C TYR A 208 -2.44 9.05 -27.49
N THR A 209 -1.63 8.03 -27.79
CA THR A 209 -0.18 8.07 -27.57
C THR A 209 0.65 8.29 -28.83
N SER A 210 0.06 8.16 -30.01
CA SER A 210 0.70 8.54 -31.25
C SER A 210 0.41 10.01 -31.55
N PRO A 211 1.44 10.86 -31.80
CA PRO A 211 1.19 12.16 -32.43
C PRO A 211 0.39 11.91 -33.70
N SER A 212 -0.67 12.66 -33.91
CA SER A 212 -1.46 12.57 -35.13
C SER A 212 -0.52 12.78 -36.33
N PRO A 213 -0.59 11.96 -37.38
CA PRO A 213 0.22 12.20 -38.56
C PRO A 213 -0.12 13.49 -39.33
N ARG A 214 -0.91 14.37 -38.72
CA ARG A 214 -1.42 15.61 -39.32
C ARG A 214 -0.97 16.88 -38.59
N ASP A 215 -0.05 16.78 -37.61
CA ASP A 215 0.56 17.96 -36.99
C ASP A 215 2.01 18.15 -37.47
#